data_164a76737ac97fb6c4611f207ecb4067
#
_entry.id   164a76737ac97fb6c4611f207ecb4067
#
_cell.length_a   1.000
_cell.length_b   1.000
_cell.length_c   1.000
_cell.angle_alpha   90.00
_cell.angle_beta   90.00
_cell.angle_gamma   90.00
#
_symmetry.space_group_name_H-M   'P 1'
#
loop_
_entity.id
_entity.type
_entity.pdbx_description
1 polymer ?
#
loop_
_entity_poly.entity_id
_entity_poly.type
_entity_poly.pdbx_seq_one_letter_code
_entity_poly.pdbx_strand_id
1 'polypeptide(L)'
;MGKNILDTLWLNGSVFENCTMGSIQNTFKIYGMDAAYTIWKEANHTIENCNGNVEKLNQGFLSLKRAFNVASIELRKNLGLDKIRYSGKKKERDFLADLEYFEITKTLTLNKYLKIRNLIEHENETPPPLEDCLSLSEYIWNYIRTIANVLSFFSESILFSKADYPEHEIYFDYVMKAKGKDFFPHLYVTGLVKGKEISFTCKDSFLEINEIKLLNKYDMEKSRYLKSRAHSLDELHSIAFFGEILDQDILAKYVKLSILPEYGGVNERSIQTIFSKI
;
A
#
# COMPACT_ATOMS: atom_id res chain seq x y z
N MET A 1 -9.75 37.16 -1.22
CA MET A 1 -10.08 36.23 -0.14
C MET A 1 -8.82 35.44 0.19
N GLY A 2 -8.20 35.73 1.34
CA GLY A 2 -6.97 35.06 1.78
C GLY A 2 -7.27 33.59 2.04
N LYS A 3 -6.44 32.70 1.53
CA LYS A 3 -6.46 31.28 1.90
C LYS A 3 -6.05 31.18 3.37
N ASN A 4 -6.99 30.87 4.25
CA ASN A 4 -6.65 30.43 5.61
C ASN A 4 -6.10 28.99 5.50
N ILE A 5 -4.84 28.88 5.11
CA ILE A 5 -4.10 27.61 5.22
C ILE A 5 -3.56 27.62 6.64
N LEU A 6 -4.05 26.72 7.45
CA LEU A 6 -3.44 26.38 8.72
C LEU A 6 -2.32 25.39 8.45
N ASP A 7 -1.18 25.56 9.10
CA ASP A 7 -0.03 24.69 8.83
C ASP A 7 -0.30 23.24 9.30
N THR A 8 -0.97 23.07 10.43
CA THR A 8 -1.16 21.75 11.04
C THR A 8 -2.46 21.67 11.86
N LEU A 9 -3.09 20.50 11.81
CA LEU A 9 -4.24 20.12 12.62
C LEU A 9 -3.96 18.73 13.24
N TRP A 10 -4.39 18.52 14.47
CA TRP A 10 -4.27 17.25 15.17
C TRP A 10 -5.65 16.64 15.43
N LEU A 11 -5.86 15.39 15.00
CA LEU A 11 -7.04 14.60 15.33
C LEU A 11 -6.81 13.79 16.60
N ASN A 12 -7.75 13.89 17.55
CA ASN A 12 -7.73 13.07 18.76
C ASN A 12 -7.99 11.59 18.40
N GLY A 13 -7.34 10.65 19.09
CA GLY A 13 -7.58 9.22 18.92
C GLY A 13 -9.04 8.79 19.14
N SER A 14 -9.79 9.50 20.03
CA SER A 14 -11.23 9.27 20.23
C SER A 14 -12.10 9.45 18.98
N VAL A 15 -11.56 10.12 17.95
CA VAL A 15 -12.17 10.26 16.61
C VAL A 15 -12.46 8.90 16.00
N PHE A 16 -11.57 7.93 16.23
CA PHE A 16 -11.65 6.58 15.67
C PHE A 16 -12.35 5.56 16.58
N GLU A 17 -12.73 5.97 17.80
CA GLU A 17 -13.46 5.08 18.72
C GLU A 17 -14.89 4.86 18.23
N ASN A 18 -15.32 3.59 18.28
CA ASN A 18 -16.68 3.16 17.85
C ASN A 18 -17.00 3.52 16.37
N CYS A 19 -15.98 3.62 15.52
CA CYS A 19 -16.19 3.82 14.09
C CYS A 19 -16.43 2.50 13.38
N THR A 20 -17.36 2.50 12.44
CA THR A 20 -17.42 1.50 11.39
C THR A 20 -16.45 1.90 10.28
N MET A 21 -15.87 0.90 9.63
CA MET A 21 -14.95 1.12 8.54
C MET A 21 -15.55 0.63 7.22
N GLY A 22 -15.47 1.48 6.21
CA GLY A 22 -15.74 1.13 4.82
C GLY A 22 -14.46 1.29 3.98
N SER A 23 -14.31 0.48 2.94
CA SER A 23 -13.22 0.64 2.00
C SER A 23 -13.76 0.79 0.58
N ILE A 24 -13.11 1.65 -0.20
CA ILE A 24 -13.30 1.76 -1.64
C ILE A 24 -12.10 1.06 -2.27
N GLN A 25 -12.35 -0.10 -2.86
CA GLN A 25 -11.33 -0.83 -3.58
C GLN A 25 -10.97 -0.11 -4.88
N ASN A 26 -9.70 -0.12 -5.20
CA ASN A 26 -9.25 0.38 -6.49
C ASN A 26 -9.46 -0.67 -7.59
N THR A 27 -9.74 -0.15 -8.77
CA THR A 27 -9.62 -0.90 -10.02
C THR A 27 -8.25 -0.65 -10.64
N PHE A 28 -7.16 -1.02 -9.97
CA PHE A 28 -5.85 -1.02 -10.62
C PHE A 28 -5.93 -1.93 -11.85
N LYS A 29 -5.59 -1.36 -12.99
CA LYS A 29 -5.51 -2.16 -14.21
C LYS A 29 -4.26 -3.03 -14.11
N ILE A 30 -4.45 -4.32 -13.91
CA ILE A 30 -3.40 -5.33 -13.66
C ILE A 30 -2.67 -5.71 -14.98
N TYR A 31 -2.65 -4.83 -15.99
CA TYR A 31 -2.10 -5.14 -17.32
C TYR A 31 -0.64 -5.65 -17.30
N GLY A 32 0.16 -5.20 -16.34
CA GLY A 32 1.56 -5.65 -16.25
C GLY A 32 1.72 -7.07 -15.72
N MET A 33 0.74 -7.62 -15.03
CA MET A 33 0.82 -8.97 -14.44
C MET A 33 0.71 -10.06 -15.51
N ASP A 34 0.02 -9.81 -16.62
CA ASP A 34 -0.06 -10.74 -17.75
C ASP A 34 1.31 -11.05 -18.34
N ALA A 35 2.19 -10.04 -18.42
CA ALA A 35 3.56 -10.23 -18.88
C ALA A 35 4.38 -11.11 -17.91
N ALA A 36 4.25 -10.90 -16.60
CA ALA A 36 4.91 -11.72 -15.59
C ALA A 36 4.45 -13.18 -15.67
N TYR A 37 3.14 -13.39 -15.81
CA TYR A 37 2.54 -14.70 -15.93
C TYR A 37 2.98 -15.42 -17.20
N THR A 38 3.02 -14.73 -18.35
CA THR A 38 3.47 -15.30 -19.62
C THR A 38 4.92 -15.75 -19.54
N ILE A 39 5.82 -14.92 -19.00
CA ILE A 39 7.23 -15.28 -18.82
C ILE A 39 7.37 -16.48 -17.89
N TRP A 40 6.62 -16.51 -16.78
CA TRP A 40 6.62 -17.66 -15.88
C TRP A 40 6.16 -18.94 -16.58
N LYS A 41 5.07 -18.90 -17.36
CA LYS A 41 4.52 -20.05 -18.05
C LYS A 41 5.53 -20.65 -19.05
N GLU A 42 6.19 -19.79 -19.80
CA GLU A 42 7.25 -20.20 -20.76
C GLU A 42 8.46 -20.80 -20.02
N ALA A 43 8.88 -20.19 -18.91
CA ALA A 43 9.98 -20.68 -18.09
C ALA A 43 9.66 -22.06 -17.49
N ASN A 44 8.46 -22.21 -16.90
CA ASN A 44 8.00 -23.48 -16.34
C ASN A 44 7.97 -24.59 -17.40
N HIS A 45 7.38 -24.32 -18.57
CA HIS A 45 7.36 -25.26 -19.69
C HIS A 45 8.77 -25.67 -20.11
N THR A 46 9.73 -24.74 -20.18
CA THR A 46 11.12 -25.00 -20.51
C THR A 46 11.79 -25.90 -19.49
N ILE A 47 11.53 -25.70 -18.18
CA ILE A 47 12.06 -26.52 -17.08
C ILE A 47 11.47 -27.94 -17.16
N GLU A 48 10.14 -28.08 -17.26
CA GLU A 48 9.47 -29.38 -17.34
C GLU A 48 9.93 -30.24 -18.53
N ASN A 49 10.24 -29.60 -19.65
CA ASN A 49 10.65 -30.27 -20.90
C ASN A 49 12.15 -30.18 -21.16
N CYS A 50 12.97 -30.00 -20.15
CA CYS A 50 14.42 -29.93 -20.33
C CYS A 50 15.04 -31.29 -20.70
N ASN A 51 14.43 -32.42 -20.33
CA ASN A 51 14.87 -33.77 -20.65
C ASN A 51 16.36 -34.00 -20.34
N GLY A 52 16.84 -33.49 -19.20
CA GLY A 52 18.24 -33.58 -18.79
C GLY A 52 19.18 -32.61 -19.51
N ASN A 53 18.68 -31.74 -20.38
CA ASN A 53 19.48 -30.69 -21.01
C ASN A 53 19.72 -29.55 -20.05
N VAL A 54 20.98 -29.40 -19.61
CA VAL A 54 21.42 -28.38 -18.62
C VAL A 54 21.23 -26.98 -19.16
N GLU A 55 21.43 -26.72 -20.45
CA GLU A 55 21.24 -25.37 -21.02
C GLU A 55 19.79 -24.94 -20.99
N LYS A 56 18.85 -25.85 -21.34
CA LYS A 56 17.41 -25.57 -21.22
C LYS A 56 17.00 -25.32 -19.78
N LEU A 57 17.49 -26.13 -18.85
CA LEU A 57 17.23 -25.99 -17.45
C LEU A 57 17.71 -24.62 -16.94
N ASN A 58 18.91 -24.20 -17.32
CA ASN A 58 19.48 -22.91 -17.02
C ASN A 58 18.64 -21.75 -17.59
N GLN A 59 18.24 -21.85 -18.86
CA GLN A 59 17.38 -20.86 -19.51
C GLN A 59 16.06 -20.68 -18.78
N GLY A 60 15.39 -21.78 -18.42
CA GLY A 60 14.15 -21.75 -17.65
C GLY A 60 14.34 -21.11 -16.27
N PHE A 61 15.39 -21.51 -15.54
CA PHE A 61 15.72 -20.96 -14.24
C PHE A 61 15.96 -19.44 -14.28
N LEU A 62 16.75 -18.95 -15.23
CA LEU A 62 16.99 -17.51 -15.38
C LEU A 62 15.73 -16.74 -15.77
N SER A 63 14.84 -17.34 -16.56
CA SER A 63 13.56 -16.76 -16.97
C SER A 63 12.58 -16.61 -15.79
N LEU A 64 12.61 -17.51 -14.80
CA LEU A 64 11.81 -17.37 -13.57
C LEU A 64 12.14 -16.07 -12.82
N LYS A 65 13.43 -15.70 -12.73
CA LYS A 65 13.82 -14.41 -12.14
C LYS A 65 13.25 -13.23 -12.92
N ARG A 66 13.22 -13.32 -14.25
CA ARG A 66 12.62 -12.25 -15.07
C ARG A 66 11.14 -12.09 -14.77
N ALA A 67 10.40 -13.19 -14.61
CA ALA A 67 8.99 -13.15 -14.20
C ALA A 67 8.81 -12.48 -12.84
N PHE A 68 9.62 -12.86 -11.84
CA PHE A 68 9.64 -12.22 -10.52
C PHE A 68 9.90 -10.71 -10.63
N ASN A 69 10.90 -10.30 -11.40
CA ASN A 69 11.25 -8.89 -11.57
C ASN A 69 10.10 -8.08 -12.20
N VAL A 70 9.44 -8.62 -13.21
CA VAL A 70 8.30 -7.94 -13.86
C VAL A 70 7.15 -7.75 -12.89
N ALA A 71 6.76 -8.78 -12.16
CA ALA A 71 5.73 -8.66 -11.11
C ALA A 71 6.12 -7.63 -10.03
N SER A 72 7.38 -7.64 -9.60
CA SER A 72 7.91 -6.70 -8.61
C SER A 72 7.89 -5.25 -9.10
N ILE A 73 8.15 -5.01 -10.39
CA ILE A 73 8.07 -3.68 -11.00
C ILE A 73 6.64 -3.18 -10.97
N GLU A 74 5.66 -4.02 -11.30
CA GLU A 74 4.25 -3.63 -11.27
C GLU A 74 3.79 -3.27 -9.85
N LEU A 75 4.19 -4.05 -8.85
CA LEU A 75 3.91 -3.73 -7.45
C LEU A 75 4.48 -2.36 -7.04
N ARG A 76 5.74 -2.09 -7.39
CA ARG A 76 6.40 -0.81 -7.08
C ARG A 76 5.75 0.36 -7.80
N LYS A 77 5.41 0.21 -9.08
CA LYS A 77 4.76 1.28 -9.85
C LYS A 77 3.40 1.66 -9.30
N ASN A 78 2.62 0.68 -8.86
CA ASN A 78 1.26 0.91 -8.39
C ASN A 78 1.20 1.37 -6.93
N LEU A 79 2.05 0.81 -6.06
CA LEU A 79 2.03 1.10 -4.63
C LEU A 79 3.22 1.92 -4.12
N GLY A 80 4.23 2.22 -4.94
CA GLY A 80 5.37 3.04 -4.53
C GLY A 80 6.11 2.52 -3.28
N LEU A 81 6.08 1.22 -3.00
CA LEU A 81 6.60 0.64 -1.75
C LEU A 81 8.08 0.97 -1.50
N ASP A 82 8.88 1.06 -2.57
CA ASP A 82 10.29 1.44 -2.51
C ASP A 82 10.51 2.90 -2.09
N LYS A 83 9.49 3.75 -2.20
CA LYS A 83 9.53 5.17 -1.81
C LYS A 83 9.06 5.42 -0.38
N ILE A 84 8.38 4.46 0.25
CA ILE A 84 7.90 4.57 1.61
C ILE A 84 9.05 4.34 2.57
N ARG A 85 9.20 5.24 3.55
CA ARG A 85 10.13 5.10 4.67
C ARG A 85 9.36 4.62 5.90
N TYR A 86 9.96 3.69 6.64
CA TYR A 86 9.38 3.18 7.88
C TYR A 86 10.50 2.84 8.88
N SER A 87 10.16 2.86 10.15
CA SER A 87 11.09 2.51 11.23
C SER A 87 11.65 1.10 11.04
N GLY A 88 12.97 0.97 11.06
CA GLY A 88 13.67 -0.29 10.83
C GLY A 88 14.10 -0.56 9.38
N LYS A 89 13.73 0.26 8.42
CA LYS A 89 14.24 0.16 7.04
C LYS A 89 15.73 0.55 6.99
N LYS A 90 16.58 -0.45 6.79
CA LYS A 90 18.05 -0.26 6.83
C LYS A 90 18.64 0.38 5.58
N LYS A 91 18.00 0.18 4.41
CA LYS A 91 18.47 0.69 3.11
C LYS A 91 17.28 1.16 2.28
N GLU A 92 17.43 2.30 1.62
CA GLU A 92 16.37 2.87 0.77
C GLU A 92 15.94 1.96 -0.41
N ARG A 93 16.78 1.00 -0.81
CA ARG A 93 16.52 0.10 -1.97
C ARG A 93 16.50 -1.37 -1.60
N ASP A 94 16.09 -1.71 -0.39
CA ASP A 94 15.93 -3.10 0.02
C ASP A 94 14.49 -3.57 -0.23
N PHE A 95 14.18 -3.85 -1.50
CA PHE A 95 12.86 -4.29 -1.91
C PHE A 95 12.43 -5.61 -1.26
N LEU A 96 13.36 -6.49 -0.95
CA LEU A 96 13.02 -7.74 -0.27
C LEU A 96 12.58 -7.48 1.18
N ALA A 97 13.24 -6.54 1.85
CA ALA A 97 12.79 -6.09 3.17
C ALA A 97 11.40 -5.43 3.10
N ASP A 98 11.12 -4.65 2.05
CA ASP A 98 9.78 -4.08 1.83
C ASP A 98 8.71 -5.19 1.69
N LEU A 99 8.98 -6.25 0.91
CA LEU A 99 8.05 -7.38 0.76
C LEU A 99 7.75 -8.08 2.09
N GLU A 100 8.75 -8.21 2.97
CA GLU A 100 8.56 -8.80 4.31
C GLU A 100 7.85 -7.86 5.27
N TYR A 101 8.21 -6.58 5.28
CA TYR A 101 7.59 -5.57 6.14
C TYR A 101 6.08 -5.44 5.86
N PHE A 102 5.73 -5.38 4.58
CA PHE A 102 4.33 -5.32 4.14
C PHE A 102 3.63 -6.69 4.10
N GLU A 103 4.30 -7.74 4.60
CA GLU A 103 3.77 -9.11 4.70
C GLU A 103 3.29 -9.71 3.36
N ILE A 104 3.82 -9.23 2.25
CA ILE A 104 3.45 -9.69 0.91
C ILE A 104 3.98 -11.10 0.66
N THR A 105 5.24 -11.37 1.06
CA THR A 105 5.85 -12.69 0.97
C THR A 105 7.05 -12.84 1.89
N LYS A 106 7.38 -14.10 2.24
CA LYS A 106 8.64 -14.42 2.93
C LYS A 106 9.77 -14.55 1.91
N THR A 107 10.91 -13.93 2.18
CA THR A 107 11.98 -13.78 1.19
C THR A 107 13.13 -14.75 1.35
N LEU A 108 13.15 -15.62 2.38
CA LEU A 108 14.24 -16.56 2.64
C LEU A 108 14.55 -17.44 1.43
N THR A 109 13.52 -18.10 0.89
CA THR A 109 13.64 -18.96 -0.32
C THR A 109 14.10 -18.15 -1.52
N LEU A 110 13.50 -17.00 -1.77
CA LEU A 110 13.88 -16.12 -2.86
C LEU A 110 15.34 -15.66 -2.76
N ASN A 111 15.79 -15.26 -1.57
CA ASN A 111 17.18 -14.89 -1.33
C ASN A 111 18.17 -16.02 -1.66
N LYS A 112 17.82 -17.29 -1.31
CA LYS A 112 18.62 -18.45 -1.68
C LYS A 112 18.77 -18.52 -3.20
N TYR A 113 17.69 -18.47 -3.95
CA TYR A 113 17.69 -18.59 -5.41
C TYR A 113 18.33 -17.39 -6.12
N LEU A 114 18.19 -16.18 -5.60
CA LEU A 114 18.87 -15.00 -6.14
C LEU A 114 20.39 -15.11 -6.00
N LYS A 115 20.91 -15.71 -4.92
CA LYS A 115 22.34 -16.01 -4.75
C LYS A 115 22.81 -17.04 -5.77
N ILE A 116 22.10 -18.16 -5.91
CA ILE A 116 22.43 -19.22 -6.90
C ILE A 116 22.46 -18.63 -8.32
N ARG A 117 21.46 -17.83 -8.67
CA ARG A 117 21.42 -17.16 -9.98
C ARG A 117 22.64 -16.29 -10.23
N ASN A 118 23.09 -15.52 -9.22
CA ASN A 118 24.27 -14.68 -9.38
C ASN A 118 25.54 -15.52 -9.65
N LEU A 119 25.67 -16.68 -9.00
CA LEU A 119 26.77 -17.63 -9.26
C LEU A 119 26.71 -18.16 -10.69
N ILE A 120 25.53 -18.54 -11.19
CA ILE A 120 25.35 -18.99 -12.58
C ILE A 120 25.75 -17.91 -13.59
N GLU A 121 25.26 -16.67 -13.40
CA GLU A 121 25.51 -15.59 -14.37
C GLU A 121 26.95 -15.06 -14.38
N HIS A 122 27.60 -15.06 -13.23
CA HIS A 122 28.92 -14.44 -13.08
C HIS A 122 30.06 -15.45 -12.99
N GLU A 123 29.80 -16.67 -12.53
CA GLU A 123 30.81 -17.69 -12.28
C GLU A 123 30.63 -18.94 -13.13
N ASN A 124 29.68 -18.94 -14.06
CA ASN A 124 29.34 -20.07 -14.96
C ASN A 124 29.05 -21.38 -14.20
N GLU A 125 28.49 -21.30 -13.00
CA GLU A 125 28.06 -22.50 -12.27
C GLU A 125 26.87 -23.17 -12.93
N THR A 126 26.69 -24.45 -12.65
CA THR A 126 25.55 -25.24 -13.16
C THR A 126 24.26 -24.82 -12.46
N PRO A 127 23.11 -24.86 -13.15
CA PRO A 127 21.81 -24.60 -12.55
C PRO A 127 21.52 -25.62 -11.42
N PRO A 128 20.61 -25.29 -10.48
CA PRO A 128 20.15 -26.24 -9.49
C PRO A 128 19.53 -27.50 -10.11
N PRO A 129 19.43 -28.60 -9.36
CA PRO A 129 18.67 -29.78 -9.81
C PRO A 129 17.27 -29.43 -10.27
N LEU A 130 16.72 -30.25 -11.18
CA LEU A 130 15.38 -30.06 -11.76
C LEU A 130 14.31 -29.82 -10.68
N GLU A 131 14.33 -30.61 -9.61
CA GLU A 131 13.37 -30.49 -8.50
C GLU A 131 13.41 -29.12 -7.82
N ASP A 132 14.60 -28.58 -7.60
CA ASP A 132 14.78 -27.22 -7.04
C ASP A 132 14.28 -26.15 -8.01
N CYS A 133 14.47 -26.33 -9.31
CA CYS A 133 13.97 -25.41 -10.34
C CYS A 133 12.43 -25.44 -10.41
N LEU A 134 11.80 -26.60 -10.27
CA LEU A 134 10.34 -26.74 -10.21
C LEU A 134 9.78 -26.11 -8.95
N SER A 135 10.42 -26.33 -7.79
CA SER A 135 10.02 -25.71 -6.53
C SER A 135 10.12 -24.18 -6.60
N LEU A 136 11.14 -23.63 -7.25
CA LEU A 136 11.23 -22.18 -7.50
C LEU A 136 10.10 -21.72 -8.43
N SER A 137 9.78 -22.49 -9.47
CA SER A 137 8.70 -22.15 -10.40
C SER A 137 7.35 -22.00 -9.66
N GLU A 138 7.03 -22.94 -8.78
CA GLU A 138 5.83 -22.87 -7.92
C GLU A 138 5.86 -21.64 -7.01
N TYR A 139 7.00 -21.35 -6.40
CA TYR A 139 7.17 -20.16 -5.55
C TYR A 139 6.90 -18.88 -6.35
N ILE A 140 7.47 -18.72 -7.55
CA ILE A 140 7.29 -17.55 -8.41
C ILE A 140 5.83 -17.43 -8.89
N TRP A 141 5.17 -18.54 -9.19
CA TRP A 141 3.76 -18.55 -9.53
C TRP A 141 2.89 -18.01 -8.36
N ASN A 142 3.12 -18.52 -7.16
CA ASN A 142 2.42 -18.03 -5.96
C ASN A 142 2.70 -16.55 -5.71
N TYR A 143 3.95 -16.10 -5.91
CA TYR A 143 4.32 -14.70 -5.80
C TYR A 143 3.54 -13.82 -6.79
N ILE A 144 3.50 -14.19 -8.07
CA ILE A 144 2.75 -13.46 -9.11
C ILE A 144 1.27 -13.35 -8.73
N ARG A 145 0.66 -14.45 -8.26
CA ARG A 145 -0.74 -14.44 -7.80
C ARG A 145 -0.95 -13.54 -6.58
N THR A 146 -0.03 -13.60 -5.63
CA THR A 146 -0.08 -12.72 -4.44
C THR A 146 -0.05 -11.26 -4.85
N ILE A 147 0.86 -10.86 -5.74
CA ILE A 147 0.92 -9.48 -6.24
C ILE A 147 -0.38 -9.09 -6.97
N ALA A 148 -0.91 -9.97 -7.83
CA ALA A 148 -2.18 -9.71 -8.50
C ALA A 148 -3.33 -9.48 -7.52
N ASN A 149 -3.41 -10.29 -6.46
CA ASN A 149 -4.41 -10.15 -5.40
C ASN A 149 -4.21 -8.83 -4.62
N VAL A 150 -2.96 -8.54 -4.20
CA VAL A 150 -2.64 -7.27 -3.51
C VAL A 150 -3.10 -6.08 -4.34
N LEU A 151 -2.77 -6.04 -5.63
CA LEU A 151 -3.16 -4.93 -6.51
C LEU A 151 -4.67 -4.88 -6.76
N SER A 152 -5.37 -6.03 -6.78
CA SER A 152 -6.82 -6.09 -6.99
C SER A 152 -7.62 -5.65 -5.78
N PHE A 153 -7.13 -5.92 -4.58
CA PHE A 153 -7.87 -5.70 -3.32
C PHE A 153 -7.35 -4.52 -2.51
N PHE A 154 -6.29 -3.86 -2.96
CA PHE A 154 -5.77 -2.68 -2.26
C PHE A 154 -6.84 -1.62 -2.09
N SER A 155 -7.04 -1.14 -0.86
CA SER A 155 -7.99 -0.08 -0.56
C SER A 155 -7.33 1.28 -0.74
N GLU A 156 -7.62 1.97 -1.85
CA GLU A 156 -7.15 3.34 -2.07
C GLU A 156 -7.76 4.33 -1.09
N SER A 157 -9.04 4.13 -0.76
CA SER A 157 -9.73 5.00 0.18
C SER A 157 -10.35 4.18 1.30
N ILE A 158 -10.15 4.62 2.53
CA ILE A 158 -10.75 4.05 3.73
C ILE A 158 -11.61 5.13 4.39
N LEU A 159 -12.88 4.79 4.64
CA LEU A 159 -13.82 5.62 5.38
C LEU A 159 -13.94 5.14 6.83
N PHE A 160 -13.88 6.07 7.76
CA PHE A 160 -14.28 5.89 9.15
C PHE A 160 -15.53 6.72 9.42
N SER A 161 -16.59 6.08 9.90
CA SER A 161 -17.84 6.73 10.23
C SER A 161 -18.40 6.20 11.55
N LYS A 162 -19.06 7.05 12.34
CA LYS A 162 -19.77 6.65 13.56
C LYS A 162 -21.25 6.46 13.26
N ALA A 163 -21.80 5.27 13.59
CA ALA A 163 -23.21 4.94 13.33
C ALA A 163 -24.18 5.93 14.02
N ASP A 164 -23.84 6.35 15.24
CA ASP A 164 -24.67 7.26 16.05
C ASP A 164 -24.47 8.74 15.69
N TYR A 165 -23.51 9.05 14.82
CA TYR A 165 -23.17 10.42 14.44
C TYR A 165 -22.93 10.48 12.92
N PRO A 166 -23.99 10.60 12.10
CA PRO A 166 -23.87 10.61 10.65
C PRO A 166 -23.01 11.76 10.10
N GLU A 167 -22.72 12.77 10.91
CA GLU A 167 -21.83 13.89 10.55
C GLU A 167 -20.35 13.59 10.82
N HIS A 168 -20.04 12.43 11.38
CA HIS A 168 -18.67 12.04 11.65
C HIS A 168 -18.18 11.10 10.56
N GLU A 169 -17.42 11.65 9.64
CA GLU A 169 -16.84 10.92 8.52
C GLU A 169 -15.39 11.36 8.30
N ILE A 170 -14.48 10.39 8.23
CA ILE A 170 -13.06 10.63 7.91
C ILE A 170 -12.66 9.68 6.81
N TYR A 171 -12.17 10.24 5.70
CA TYR A 171 -11.67 9.53 4.55
C TYR A 171 -10.15 9.65 4.47
N PHE A 172 -9.49 8.54 4.32
CA PHE A 172 -8.08 8.47 4.00
C PHE A 172 -7.93 8.05 2.55
N ASP A 173 -7.19 8.83 1.77
CA ASP A 173 -6.97 8.59 0.34
C ASP A 173 -5.50 8.39 0.06
N TYR A 174 -5.17 7.21 -0.43
CA TYR A 174 -3.83 6.90 -0.93
C TYR A 174 -3.71 7.29 -2.39
N VAL A 175 -2.78 8.17 -2.70
CA VAL A 175 -2.64 8.74 -4.06
C VAL A 175 -1.19 8.68 -4.50
N MET A 176 -0.94 8.14 -5.69
CA MET A 176 0.37 8.19 -6.34
C MET A 176 0.51 9.48 -7.14
N LYS A 177 1.38 10.38 -6.72
CA LYS A 177 1.66 11.64 -7.42
C LYS A 177 2.95 11.58 -8.22
N ALA A 178 2.90 12.08 -9.45
CA ALA A 178 4.08 12.22 -10.29
C ALA A 178 5.01 13.34 -9.78
N LYS A 179 6.31 13.05 -9.66
CA LYS A 179 7.37 14.02 -9.43
C LYS A 179 8.49 13.75 -10.43
N GLY A 180 8.48 14.48 -11.55
CA GLY A 180 9.35 14.20 -12.69
C GLY A 180 8.95 12.88 -13.37
N LYS A 181 9.89 11.91 -13.42
CA LYS A 181 9.64 10.57 -13.99
C LYS A 181 9.18 9.53 -12.95
N ASP A 182 9.25 9.87 -11.68
CA ASP A 182 8.91 8.98 -10.58
C ASP A 182 7.52 9.31 -10.03
N PHE A 183 6.92 8.31 -9.38
CA PHE A 183 5.68 8.46 -8.64
C PHE A 183 5.97 8.25 -7.15
N PHE A 184 5.36 9.11 -6.31
CA PHE A 184 5.50 9.07 -4.86
C PHE A 184 4.13 8.88 -4.22
N PRO A 185 4.04 8.02 -3.19
CA PRO A 185 2.81 7.83 -2.45
C PRO A 185 2.56 9.01 -1.50
N HIS A 186 1.31 9.42 -1.44
CA HIS A 186 0.79 10.43 -0.53
C HIS A 186 -0.47 9.91 0.16
N LEU A 187 -0.66 10.29 1.41
CA LEU A 187 -1.86 9.96 2.17
C LEU A 187 -2.62 11.24 2.51
N TYR A 188 -3.76 11.43 1.89
CA TYR A 188 -4.64 12.56 2.15
C TYR A 188 -5.73 12.19 3.13
N VAL A 189 -6.19 13.17 3.88
CA VAL A 189 -7.32 13.04 4.79
C VAL A 189 -8.36 14.09 4.47
N THR A 190 -9.60 13.65 4.31
CA THR A 190 -10.77 14.51 4.20
C THR A 190 -11.71 14.16 5.34
N GLY A 191 -12.08 15.12 6.17
CA GLY A 191 -12.88 14.82 7.34
C GLY A 191 -13.99 15.84 7.61
N LEU A 192 -15.05 15.34 8.25
CA LEU A 192 -16.09 16.11 8.92
C LEU A 192 -16.22 15.57 10.35
N VAL A 193 -15.86 16.36 11.34
CA VAL A 193 -15.79 15.97 12.75
C VAL A 193 -16.26 17.10 13.67
N LYS A 194 -16.60 16.78 14.91
CA LYS A 194 -16.93 17.79 15.93
C LYS A 194 -15.68 18.58 16.33
N GLY A 195 -15.83 19.88 16.57
CA GLY A 195 -14.71 20.76 16.92
C GLY A 195 -13.90 20.33 18.14
N LYS A 196 -14.50 19.61 19.10
CA LYS A 196 -13.81 19.05 20.26
C LYS A 196 -12.86 17.89 19.95
N GLU A 197 -12.99 17.27 18.77
CA GLU A 197 -12.19 16.14 18.32
C GLU A 197 -10.91 16.56 17.59
N ILE A 198 -10.74 17.86 17.41
CA ILE A 198 -9.55 18.44 16.79
C ILE A 198 -8.83 19.39 17.73
N SER A 199 -7.55 19.59 17.48
CA SER A 199 -6.73 20.61 18.14
C SER A 199 -5.83 21.28 17.11
N PHE A 200 -5.59 22.56 17.31
CA PHE A 200 -4.61 23.35 16.54
C PHE A 200 -3.29 23.53 17.31
N THR A 201 -3.19 22.94 18.50
CA THR A 201 -1.97 22.90 19.31
C THR A 201 -1.61 21.45 19.58
N CYS A 202 -0.35 21.08 19.36
CA CYS A 202 0.13 19.71 19.57
C CYS A 202 -0.18 19.25 21.00
N LYS A 203 -0.81 18.08 21.11
CA LYS A 203 -1.03 17.37 22.38
C LYS A 203 -0.64 15.91 22.16
N ASP A 204 -0.21 15.24 23.21
CA ASP A 204 0.11 13.82 23.17
C ASP A 204 -1.09 13.00 22.66
N SER A 205 -0.82 12.00 21.84
CA SER A 205 -1.82 11.06 21.28
C SER A 205 -2.71 11.59 20.14
N PHE A 206 -2.22 12.48 19.29
CA PHE A 206 -2.96 12.98 18.15
C PHE A 206 -2.34 12.58 16.81
N LEU A 207 -3.19 12.33 15.81
CA LEU A 207 -2.78 12.20 14.42
C LEU A 207 -2.52 13.60 13.87
N GLU A 208 -1.30 13.83 13.41
CA GLU A 208 -0.88 15.08 12.78
C GLU A 208 -1.28 15.08 11.29
N ILE A 209 -1.98 16.14 10.89
CA ILE A 209 -2.38 16.41 9.52
C ILE A 209 -1.78 17.75 9.12
N ASN A 210 -1.11 17.80 8.00
CA ASN A 210 -0.39 18.97 7.50
C ASN A 210 -1.10 19.58 6.27
N GLU A 211 -0.67 20.76 5.86
CA GLU A 211 -1.22 21.48 4.69
C GLU A 211 -2.75 21.60 4.73
N ILE A 212 -3.29 21.98 5.86
CA ILE A 212 -4.72 21.98 6.13
C ILE A 212 -5.47 23.05 5.35
N LYS A 213 -6.53 22.64 4.68
CA LYS A 213 -7.59 23.52 4.17
C LYS A 213 -8.88 23.25 4.94
N LEU A 214 -9.38 24.22 5.70
CA LEU A 214 -10.73 24.17 6.22
C LEU A 214 -11.72 24.34 5.07
N LEU A 215 -12.72 23.46 5.03
CA LEU A 215 -13.69 23.41 3.95
C LEU A 215 -14.97 24.16 4.38
N ASN A 216 -15.44 25.08 3.56
CA ASN A 216 -16.76 25.69 3.68
C ASN A 216 -17.82 24.85 2.94
N LYS A 217 -19.09 25.25 3.04
CA LYS A 217 -20.21 24.54 2.41
C LYS A 217 -20.01 24.32 0.90
N TYR A 218 -19.54 25.33 0.19
CA TYR A 218 -19.27 25.25 -1.26
C TYR A 218 -18.11 24.26 -1.58
N ASP A 219 -17.06 24.23 -0.75
CA ASP A 219 -16.00 23.25 -0.90
C ASP A 219 -16.51 21.83 -0.67
N MET A 220 -17.38 21.64 0.35
CA MET A 220 -18.00 20.34 0.64
C MET A 220 -18.92 19.87 -0.49
N GLU A 221 -19.72 20.73 -1.09
CA GLU A 221 -20.59 20.42 -2.24
C GLU A 221 -19.79 19.94 -3.46
N LYS A 222 -18.53 20.33 -3.58
CA LYS A 222 -17.60 19.88 -4.61
C LYS A 222 -16.75 18.70 -4.20
N SER A 223 -16.75 18.34 -2.92
CA SER A 223 -15.98 17.19 -2.42
C SER A 223 -16.58 15.89 -2.94
N ARG A 224 -15.70 14.97 -3.31
CA ARG A 224 -16.09 13.59 -3.66
C ARG A 224 -16.80 12.88 -2.51
N TYR A 225 -16.43 13.17 -1.28
CA TYR A 225 -16.86 12.44 -0.09
C TYR A 225 -17.91 13.20 0.73
N LEU A 226 -17.75 14.49 0.90
CA LEU A 226 -18.57 15.28 1.83
C LEU A 226 -19.78 15.97 1.17
N LYS A 227 -20.02 15.74 -0.12
CA LYS A 227 -21.11 16.41 -0.86
C LYS A 227 -22.49 16.24 -0.22
N SER A 228 -22.81 15.03 0.22
CA SER A 228 -24.08 14.70 0.89
C SER A 228 -24.21 15.29 2.29
N ARG A 229 -23.12 15.78 2.85
CA ARG A 229 -23.03 16.33 4.24
C ARG A 229 -22.89 17.85 4.29
N ALA A 230 -22.91 18.53 3.15
CA ALA A 230 -22.71 19.98 3.11
C ALA A 230 -23.74 20.78 3.93
N HIS A 231 -24.95 20.26 4.12
CA HIS A 231 -25.99 20.85 4.97
C HIS A 231 -25.69 20.75 6.47
N SER A 232 -24.94 19.73 6.92
CA SER A 232 -24.65 19.47 8.33
C SER A 232 -23.61 20.43 8.93
N LEU A 233 -22.89 21.18 8.09
CA LEU A 233 -21.83 22.09 8.54
C LEU A 233 -22.40 23.22 9.44
N ASP A 234 -23.58 23.74 9.09
CA ASP A 234 -24.19 24.88 9.78
C ASP A 234 -24.91 24.48 11.08
N GLU A 235 -25.28 23.21 11.24
CA GLU A 235 -26.19 22.76 12.30
C GLU A 235 -25.50 22.27 13.59
N LEU A 236 -24.20 21.87 13.51
CA LEU A 236 -23.63 20.97 14.53
C LEU A 236 -22.26 21.36 15.09
N HIS A 237 -21.79 22.58 14.90
CA HIS A 237 -20.41 22.97 15.29
C HIS A 237 -19.36 21.99 14.75
N SER A 238 -19.61 21.44 13.59
CA SER A 238 -18.71 20.51 12.89
C SER A 238 -17.67 21.26 12.09
N ILE A 239 -16.49 20.66 11.97
CA ILE A 239 -15.40 21.22 11.19
C ILE A 239 -15.10 20.25 10.05
N ALA A 240 -15.20 20.77 8.82
CA ALA A 240 -14.80 20.06 7.62
C ALA A 240 -13.38 20.49 7.22
N PHE A 241 -12.54 19.52 6.89
CA PHE A 241 -11.14 19.78 6.53
C PHE A 241 -10.65 18.83 5.45
N PHE A 242 -9.58 19.24 4.79
CA PHE A 242 -8.74 18.44 3.91
C PHE A 242 -7.27 18.70 4.29
N GLY A 243 -6.44 17.68 4.24
CA GLY A 243 -5.01 17.82 4.50
C GLY A 243 -4.23 16.58 4.13
N GLU A 244 -2.93 16.57 4.44
CA GLU A 244 -1.99 15.50 4.09
C GLU A 244 -1.28 14.98 5.35
N ILE A 245 -1.06 13.66 5.40
CA ILE A 245 -0.23 13.03 6.42
C ILE A 245 1.18 12.89 5.86
N LEU A 246 2.12 13.61 6.43
CA LEU A 246 3.54 13.57 6.05
C LEU A 246 4.33 12.49 6.78
N ASP A 247 3.80 11.96 7.89
CA ASP A 247 4.43 10.90 8.67
C ASP A 247 4.52 9.61 7.85
N GLN A 248 5.74 9.22 7.52
CA GLN A 248 6.02 8.06 6.69
C GLN A 248 5.75 6.72 7.40
N ASP A 249 5.83 6.66 8.72
CA ASP A 249 5.48 5.46 9.48
C ASP A 249 3.96 5.24 9.46
N ILE A 250 3.17 6.31 9.54
CA ILE A 250 1.71 6.25 9.40
C ILE A 250 1.32 5.82 7.98
N LEU A 251 1.97 6.41 6.95
CA LEU A 251 1.78 6.00 5.56
C LEU A 251 2.07 4.51 5.37
N ALA A 252 3.19 4.02 5.92
CA ALA A 252 3.56 2.61 5.84
C ALA A 252 2.53 1.70 6.54
N LYS A 253 2.06 2.08 7.72
CA LYS A 253 1.01 1.36 8.46
C LYS A 253 -0.30 1.33 7.67
N TYR A 254 -0.69 2.45 7.03
CA TYR A 254 -1.86 2.51 6.17
C TYR A 254 -1.76 1.53 5.00
N VAL A 255 -0.62 1.53 4.30
CA VAL A 255 -0.39 0.63 3.16
C VAL A 255 -0.42 -0.82 3.61
N LYS A 256 0.23 -1.16 4.73
CA LYS A 256 0.21 -2.51 5.28
C LYS A 256 -1.22 -2.97 5.57
N LEU A 257 -2.05 -2.12 6.18
CA LEU A 257 -3.45 -2.41 6.44
C LEU A 257 -4.25 -2.64 5.15
N SER A 258 -4.00 -1.81 4.12
CA SER A 258 -4.72 -1.86 2.85
C SER A 258 -4.34 -3.07 1.98
N ILE A 259 -3.13 -3.62 2.17
CA ILE A 259 -2.64 -4.83 1.48
C ILE A 259 -3.25 -6.11 2.07
N LEU A 260 -3.46 -6.11 3.39
CA LEU A 260 -3.98 -7.26 4.12
C LEU A 260 -5.50 -7.08 4.34
N PRO A 261 -6.35 -7.40 3.38
CA PRO A 261 -7.80 -7.45 3.60
C PRO A 261 -8.09 -8.67 4.48
N GLU A 262 -7.43 -8.75 5.64
CA GLU A 262 -7.62 -9.87 6.53
C GLU A 262 -9.04 -9.90 7.04
N TYR A 263 -9.71 -10.97 6.63
CA TYR A 263 -10.74 -11.58 7.43
C TYR A 263 -11.93 -10.70 7.79
N GLY A 264 -12.45 -10.01 6.78
CA GLY A 264 -13.79 -9.41 6.91
C GLY A 264 -13.87 -8.07 7.64
N GLY A 265 -12.77 -7.40 7.83
CA GLY A 265 -12.79 -6.04 8.36
C GLY A 265 -11.56 -5.72 9.22
N VAL A 266 -10.98 -4.58 8.95
CA VAL A 266 -10.07 -3.94 9.90
C VAL A 266 -10.88 -3.67 11.16
N ASN A 267 -10.55 -4.32 12.26
CA ASN A 267 -11.23 -4.11 13.52
C ASN A 267 -10.72 -2.84 14.22
N GLU A 268 -11.46 -2.32 15.20
CA GLU A 268 -11.10 -1.13 15.98
C GLU A 268 -9.68 -1.18 16.55
N ARG A 269 -9.19 -2.35 16.95
CA ARG A 269 -7.83 -2.54 17.47
C ARG A 269 -6.77 -2.25 16.42
N SER A 270 -7.01 -2.65 15.16
CA SER A 270 -6.09 -2.37 14.04
C SER A 270 -6.01 -0.87 13.76
N ILE A 271 -7.14 -0.16 13.86
CA ILE A 271 -7.20 1.29 13.68
C ILE A 271 -6.44 2.01 14.80
N GLN A 272 -6.71 1.67 16.05
CA GLN A 272 -6.01 2.24 17.20
C GLN A 272 -4.49 1.98 17.10
N THR A 273 -4.07 0.81 16.62
CA THR A 273 -2.65 0.48 16.42
C THR A 273 -2.00 1.32 15.32
N ILE A 274 -2.75 1.69 14.25
CA ILE A 274 -2.22 2.52 13.16
C ILE A 274 -1.99 3.95 13.64
N PHE A 275 -2.96 4.51 14.35
CA PHE A 275 -2.98 5.92 14.72
C PHE A 275 -2.54 6.20 16.14
N SER A 276 -2.39 5.18 17.01
CA SER A 276 -1.73 5.38 18.29
C SER A 276 -0.24 5.66 18.05
N LYS A 277 0.26 6.74 18.61
CA LYS A 277 1.70 6.90 18.80
C LYS A 277 2.17 5.74 19.69
N ILE A 278 3.08 4.94 19.15
CA ILE A 278 3.85 3.98 19.94
C ILE A 278 4.84 4.77 20.80
#